data_6486a56da818afad72c987e8ce8e46f0
#
_entry.id   6486a56da818afad72c987e8ce8e46f0
#
_cell.length_a   1.000
_cell.length_b   1.000
_cell.length_c   1.000
_cell.angle_alpha   90.00
_cell.angle_beta   90.00
_cell.angle_gamma   90.00
#
_symmetry.space_group_name_H-M   'P 1'
#
loop_
_entity.id
_entity.type
_entity.pdbx_description
1 polymer ?
#
loop_
_entity_poly.entity_id
_entity_poly.type
_entity_poly.pdbx_seq_one_letter_code
_entity_poly.pdbx_strand_id
1 'polypeptide(L)'
;MKKPIPKRKPTTRRKPKKKKSFFSGKVLSFSIGAFFILLLLGTAYHYKEALAYYFSFKTDKKISEDEKRIADLRIYQVLSKHKNMVYGFDVSEYQGKIDWKKPNSIDDTFPLDFVFIRATAGKNKIDTKYKENWEAAKKHKFIRGAYHYYRPNENSIEQAENFIKTVKLRSG
;
A
#
# COMPACT_ATOMS: atom_id res chain seq x y z
N MET A 1 5.08 22.93 -103.53
CA MET A 1 5.99 22.37 -102.52
C MET A 1 5.49 22.75 -101.09
N LYS A 2 4.92 21.84 -100.34
CA LYS A 2 4.44 22.13 -98.97
C LYS A 2 5.58 21.77 -97.98
N LYS A 3 6.01 22.75 -97.17
CA LYS A 3 7.04 22.54 -96.10
C LYS A 3 6.52 21.63 -94.98
N PRO A 4 7.33 20.71 -94.47
CA PRO A 4 6.91 19.78 -93.36
C PRO A 4 6.81 20.54 -92.06
N ILE A 5 5.77 20.18 -91.23
CA ILE A 5 5.44 20.73 -89.92
C ILE A 5 6.43 20.12 -88.92
N PRO A 6 7.07 20.90 -88.02
CA PRO A 6 7.99 20.36 -87.06
C PRO A 6 7.24 19.60 -85.94
N LYS A 7 7.65 18.37 -85.62
CA LYS A 7 7.11 17.53 -84.54
C LYS A 7 7.49 18.16 -83.22
N ARG A 8 6.47 18.49 -82.35
CA ARG A 8 6.67 18.95 -81.00
C ARG A 8 7.23 17.78 -80.13
N LYS A 9 8.34 18.03 -79.43
CA LYS A 9 8.92 17.08 -78.43
C LYS A 9 7.94 16.92 -77.28
N PRO A 10 7.77 15.69 -76.69
CA PRO A 10 6.91 15.48 -75.55
C PRO A 10 7.47 16.17 -74.33
N THR A 11 6.66 16.96 -73.62
CA THR A 11 6.97 17.60 -72.37
C THR A 11 7.02 16.54 -71.25
N THR A 12 8.18 16.27 -70.71
CA THR A 12 8.36 15.37 -69.56
C THR A 12 7.71 15.99 -68.36
N ARG A 13 6.61 15.36 -67.90
CA ARG A 13 5.84 15.74 -66.71
C ARG A 13 6.74 15.51 -65.50
N ARG A 14 7.26 16.57 -64.86
CA ARG A 14 8.04 16.48 -63.62
C ARG A 14 7.19 15.82 -62.52
N LYS A 15 7.62 14.68 -62.00
CA LYS A 15 7.00 14.02 -60.86
C LYS A 15 7.10 14.95 -59.64
N PRO A 16 6.03 15.11 -58.83
CA PRO A 16 6.07 15.93 -57.62
C PRO A 16 7.12 15.37 -56.65
N LYS A 17 8.01 16.21 -56.16
CA LYS A 17 8.95 15.85 -55.10
C LYS A 17 8.16 15.53 -53.84
N LYS A 18 8.23 14.27 -53.37
CA LYS A 18 7.68 13.89 -52.05
C LYS A 18 8.35 14.76 -50.99
N LYS A 19 7.57 15.61 -50.32
CA LYS A 19 8.04 16.32 -49.12
C LYS A 19 8.49 15.25 -48.09
N LYS A 20 9.77 15.21 -47.82
CA LYS A 20 10.29 14.37 -46.72
C LYS A 20 9.61 14.86 -45.46
N SER A 21 8.88 13.99 -44.76
CA SER A 21 8.34 14.27 -43.43
C SER A 21 9.52 14.69 -42.56
N PHE A 22 9.42 15.86 -41.92
CA PHE A 22 10.47 16.44 -41.08
C PHE A 22 10.70 15.62 -39.81
N PHE A 23 9.75 14.77 -39.47
CA PHE A 23 9.87 13.86 -38.33
C PHE A 23 10.41 12.50 -38.77
N SER A 24 11.69 12.28 -38.56
CA SER A 24 12.28 10.94 -38.59
C SER A 24 11.55 10.08 -37.52
N GLY A 25 11.21 8.81 -37.83
CA GLY A 25 10.54 7.89 -36.88
C GLY A 25 11.31 7.76 -35.54
N LYS A 26 12.63 7.96 -35.56
CA LYS A 26 13.47 8.00 -34.34
C LYS A 26 13.14 9.20 -33.44
N VAL A 27 12.89 10.40 -33.99
CA VAL A 27 12.53 11.59 -33.21
C VAL A 27 11.16 11.41 -32.58
N LEU A 28 10.21 10.83 -33.29
CA LEU A 28 8.89 10.53 -32.75
C LEU A 28 8.94 9.50 -31.59
N SER A 29 9.73 8.42 -31.72
CA SER A 29 9.87 7.44 -30.67
C SER A 29 10.58 8.00 -29.42
N PHE A 30 11.59 8.88 -29.60
CA PHE A 30 12.22 9.60 -28.49
C PHE A 30 11.25 10.56 -27.78
N SER A 31 10.41 11.28 -28.53
CA SER A 31 9.42 12.20 -27.95
C SER A 31 8.35 11.46 -27.16
N ILE A 32 7.90 10.31 -27.65
CA ILE A 32 6.94 9.46 -26.94
C ILE A 32 7.59 8.90 -25.64
N GLY A 33 8.82 8.41 -25.70
CA GLY A 33 9.56 7.93 -24.54
C GLY A 33 9.74 9.04 -23.49
N ALA A 34 10.16 10.23 -23.89
CA ALA A 34 10.30 11.39 -23.01
C ALA A 34 8.95 11.77 -22.34
N PHE A 35 7.85 11.72 -23.09
CA PHE A 35 6.51 12.00 -22.56
C PHE A 35 6.13 11.01 -21.48
N PHE A 36 6.34 9.71 -21.68
CA PHE A 36 6.05 8.70 -20.67
C PHE A 36 6.93 8.82 -19.41
N ILE A 37 8.21 9.19 -19.58
CA ILE A 37 9.10 9.46 -18.44
C ILE A 37 8.59 10.65 -17.64
N LEU A 38 8.23 11.76 -18.30
CA LEU A 38 7.67 12.94 -17.61
C LEU A 38 6.35 12.65 -16.93
N LEU A 39 5.48 11.84 -17.53
CA LEU A 39 4.24 11.38 -16.93
C LEU A 39 4.52 10.56 -15.66
N LEU A 40 5.47 9.64 -15.73
CA LEU A 40 5.86 8.78 -14.60
C LEU A 40 6.49 9.61 -13.48
N LEU A 41 7.33 10.56 -13.77
CA LEU A 41 7.90 11.49 -12.79
C LEU A 41 6.81 12.39 -12.18
N GLY A 42 5.87 12.88 -12.98
CA GLY A 42 4.73 13.67 -12.50
C GLY A 42 3.81 12.88 -11.57
N THR A 43 3.50 11.63 -11.92
CA THR A 43 2.71 10.75 -11.05
C THR A 43 3.48 10.39 -9.77
N ALA A 44 4.76 10.08 -9.85
CA ALA A 44 5.60 9.81 -8.68
C ALA A 44 5.69 11.03 -7.75
N TYR A 45 5.82 12.24 -8.31
CA TYR A 45 5.81 13.49 -7.54
C TYR A 45 4.44 13.75 -6.89
N HIS A 46 3.34 13.52 -7.61
CA HIS A 46 1.98 13.68 -7.08
C HIS A 46 1.71 12.72 -5.91
N TYR A 47 2.21 11.48 -6.01
CA TYR A 47 2.02 10.44 -4.98
C TYR A 47 3.21 10.27 -4.03
N LYS A 48 4.15 11.24 -4.00
CA LYS A 48 5.39 11.14 -3.21
C LYS A 48 5.17 10.81 -1.73
N GLU A 49 4.17 11.42 -1.10
CA GLU A 49 3.84 11.17 0.30
C GLU A 49 3.29 9.76 0.54
N ALA A 50 2.41 9.30 -0.35
CA ALA A 50 1.88 7.94 -0.30
C ALA A 50 2.97 6.89 -0.56
N LEU A 51 3.87 7.16 -1.51
CA LEU A 51 5.02 6.31 -1.79
C LEU A 51 6.01 6.29 -0.62
N ALA A 52 6.33 7.46 -0.05
CA ALA A 52 7.19 7.57 1.13
C ALA A 52 6.60 6.80 2.31
N TYR A 53 5.28 6.95 2.55
CA TYR A 53 4.55 6.19 3.56
C TYR A 53 4.62 4.69 3.31
N TYR A 54 4.33 4.23 2.08
CA TYR A 54 4.39 2.82 1.71
C TYR A 54 5.80 2.22 1.89
N PHE A 55 6.83 2.94 1.45
CA PHE A 55 8.22 2.49 1.59
C PHE A 55 8.72 2.56 3.03
N SER A 56 8.27 3.52 3.84
CA SER A 56 8.65 3.60 5.27
C SER A 56 8.13 2.41 6.08
N PHE A 57 6.99 1.83 5.70
CA PHE A 57 6.50 0.59 6.31
C PHE A 57 7.25 -0.66 5.83
N LYS A 58 7.88 -0.60 4.67
CA LYS A 58 8.55 -1.74 4.06
C LYS A 58 10.05 -1.79 4.36
N THR A 59 10.63 -0.66 4.71
CA THR A 59 11.98 -0.61 5.28
C THR A 59 11.84 -0.86 6.78
N ASP A 60 12.23 -2.04 7.22
CA ASP A 60 12.52 -2.29 8.63
C ASP A 60 13.56 -1.24 9.06
N LYS A 61 13.07 -0.13 9.59
CA LYS A 61 13.91 0.90 10.17
C LYS A 61 14.61 0.20 11.33
N LYS A 62 15.87 -0.13 11.14
CA LYS A 62 16.70 -0.69 12.20
C LYS A 62 16.73 0.34 13.31
N ILE A 63 15.80 0.20 14.26
CA ILE A 63 15.76 1.03 15.45
C ILE A 63 17.09 0.80 16.15
N SER A 64 17.80 1.86 16.47
CA SER A 64 19.06 1.75 17.21
C SER A 64 18.80 1.13 18.59
N GLU A 65 19.76 0.41 19.14
CA GLU A 65 19.64 -0.18 20.48
C GLU A 65 19.30 0.87 21.53
N ASP A 66 19.78 2.10 21.38
CA ASP A 66 19.49 3.21 22.30
C ASP A 66 18.04 3.70 22.15
N GLU A 67 17.50 3.81 20.93
CA GLU A 67 16.10 4.15 20.70
C GLU A 67 15.17 3.09 21.28
N LYS A 68 15.53 1.81 21.16
CA LYS A 68 14.79 0.71 21.76
C LYS A 68 14.80 0.79 23.28
N ARG A 69 15.96 0.97 23.91
CA ARG A 69 16.07 1.16 25.35
C ARG A 69 15.22 2.31 25.88
N ILE A 70 15.24 3.46 25.19
CA ILE A 70 14.42 4.62 25.57
C ILE A 70 12.93 4.29 25.45
N ALA A 71 12.52 3.59 24.41
CA ALA A 71 11.13 3.16 24.23
C ALA A 71 10.70 2.19 25.36
N ASP A 72 11.51 1.20 25.66
CA ASP A 72 11.25 0.24 26.73
C ASP A 72 11.15 0.92 28.11
N LEU A 73 12.06 1.85 28.42
CA LEU A 73 12.00 2.64 29.65
C LEU A 73 10.71 3.48 29.76
N ARG A 74 10.27 4.09 28.66
CA ARG A 74 9.02 4.87 28.63
C ARG A 74 7.81 3.96 28.86
N ILE A 75 7.77 2.81 28.21
CA ILE A 75 6.71 1.82 28.41
C ILE A 75 6.68 1.39 29.89
N TYR A 76 7.82 1.02 30.45
CA TYR A 76 7.93 0.62 31.87
C TYR A 76 7.44 1.72 32.82
N GLN A 77 7.82 2.99 32.57
CA GLN A 77 7.37 4.12 33.39
C GLN A 77 5.85 4.32 33.37
N VAL A 78 5.23 4.16 32.20
CA VAL A 78 3.76 4.26 32.06
C VAL A 78 3.08 3.09 32.80
N LEU A 79 3.52 1.87 32.53
CA LEU A 79 2.92 0.67 33.13
C LEU A 79 3.08 0.66 34.65
N SER A 80 4.23 1.10 35.18
CA SER A 80 4.48 1.17 36.63
C SER A 80 3.55 2.12 37.37
N LYS A 81 3.04 3.16 36.70
CA LYS A 81 2.04 4.09 37.23
C LYS A 81 0.63 3.52 37.24
N HIS A 82 0.38 2.46 36.49
CA HIS A 82 -0.95 1.88 36.27
C HIS A 82 -1.02 0.40 36.67
N LYS A 83 -0.31 -0.01 37.72
CA LYS A 83 -0.17 -1.42 38.14
C LYS A 83 -1.48 -2.19 38.36
N ASN A 84 -2.58 -1.48 38.62
CA ASN A 84 -3.90 -2.09 38.83
C ASN A 84 -4.77 -2.14 37.57
N MET A 85 -4.20 -1.89 36.40
CA MET A 85 -4.90 -1.98 35.13
C MET A 85 -4.66 -3.33 34.46
N VAL A 86 -5.57 -3.72 33.58
CA VAL A 86 -5.39 -4.87 32.69
C VAL A 86 -4.67 -4.41 31.42
N TYR A 87 -3.75 -5.21 30.94
CA TYR A 87 -2.94 -4.89 29.78
C TYR A 87 -3.26 -5.79 28.61
N GLY A 88 -3.14 -5.24 27.43
CA GLY A 88 -3.33 -5.98 26.20
C GLY A 88 -2.58 -5.36 25.05
N PHE A 89 -2.71 -5.97 23.89
CA PHE A 89 -2.08 -5.52 22.66
C PHE A 89 -3.03 -5.68 21.48
N ASP A 90 -2.70 -5.05 20.36
CA ASP A 90 -3.43 -5.26 19.12
C ASP A 90 -2.54 -5.88 18.05
N VAL A 91 -3.18 -6.63 17.15
CA VAL A 91 -2.50 -7.30 16.04
C VAL A 91 -3.31 -7.24 14.75
N SER A 92 -2.58 -7.30 13.64
CA SER A 92 -3.13 -7.39 12.29
C SER A 92 -2.23 -8.24 11.40
N GLU A 93 -2.56 -8.36 10.13
CA GLU A 93 -1.70 -9.03 9.14
C GLU A 93 -0.30 -8.43 9.03
N TYR A 94 -0.11 -7.17 9.45
CA TYR A 94 1.18 -6.47 9.36
C TYR A 94 2.24 -7.04 10.30
N GLN A 95 1.85 -7.65 11.40
CA GLN A 95 2.78 -8.36 12.29
C GLN A 95 3.21 -9.73 11.74
N GLY A 96 2.62 -10.18 10.63
CA GLY A 96 2.98 -11.45 10.00
C GLY A 96 2.66 -12.66 10.86
N LYS A 97 3.61 -13.58 11.01
CA LYS A 97 3.46 -14.76 11.86
C LYS A 97 3.87 -14.46 13.30
N ILE A 98 2.93 -14.57 14.22
CA ILE A 98 3.14 -14.30 15.64
C ILE A 98 3.49 -15.61 16.37
N ASP A 99 4.52 -15.57 17.19
CA ASP A 99 4.81 -16.64 18.14
C ASP A 99 4.02 -16.41 19.43
N TRP A 100 2.81 -16.95 19.49
CA TRP A 100 1.86 -16.76 20.58
C TRP A 100 2.31 -17.34 21.92
N LYS A 101 3.45 -17.99 21.99
CA LYS A 101 4.05 -18.44 23.25
C LYS A 101 4.78 -17.32 23.99
N LYS A 102 5.18 -16.27 23.26
CA LYS A 102 5.99 -15.17 23.80
C LYS A 102 5.21 -14.04 24.46
N PRO A 103 4.05 -13.58 23.96
CA PRO A 103 3.37 -12.42 24.51
C PRO A 103 2.54 -12.76 25.75
N ASN A 104 3.21 -13.19 26.82
CA ASN A 104 2.54 -13.43 28.09
C ASN A 104 2.66 -12.25 29.05
N SER A 105 3.65 -11.40 28.84
CA SER A 105 3.94 -10.23 29.69
C SER A 105 4.79 -9.22 28.96
N ILE A 106 4.78 -7.99 29.43
CA ILE A 106 5.75 -6.95 29.08
C ILE A 106 6.81 -6.95 30.16
N ASP A 107 8.10 -7.09 29.77
CA ASP A 107 9.25 -7.14 30.69
C ASP A 107 9.10 -8.14 31.84
N ASP A 108 8.46 -9.27 31.59
CA ASP A 108 8.16 -10.31 32.60
C ASP A 108 7.43 -9.83 33.87
N THR A 109 7.03 -8.56 33.89
CA THR A 109 6.43 -7.88 35.06
C THR A 109 4.94 -7.60 34.87
N PHE A 110 4.50 -7.22 33.65
CA PHE A 110 3.13 -6.82 33.39
C PHE A 110 2.42 -7.87 32.54
N PRO A 111 1.51 -8.69 33.12
CA PRO A 111 0.81 -9.72 32.35
C PRO A 111 -0.07 -9.12 31.28
N LEU A 112 -0.17 -9.79 30.14
CA LEU A 112 -1.06 -9.44 29.05
C LEU A 112 -2.31 -10.31 29.11
N ASP A 113 -3.48 -9.68 29.29
CA ASP A 113 -4.75 -10.36 29.52
C ASP A 113 -5.61 -10.44 28.26
N PHE A 114 -5.51 -9.44 27.38
CA PHE A 114 -6.37 -9.36 26.20
C PHE A 114 -5.61 -8.99 24.92
N VAL A 115 -6.24 -9.29 23.79
CA VAL A 115 -5.75 -8.90 22.48
C VAL A 115 -6.89 -8.43 21.60
N PHE A 116 -6.68 -7.29 20.94
CA PHE A 116 -7.53 -6.85 19.84
C PHE A 116 -6.95 -7.30 18.50
N ILE A 117 -7.78 -7.95 17.69
CA ILE A 117 -7.35 -8.54 16.40
C ILE A 117 -8.10 -7.84 15.29
N ARG A 118 -7.37 -7.26 14.33
CA ARG A 118 -8.01 -6.63 13.18
C ARG A 118 -8.75 -7.67 12.36
N ALA A 119 -10.06 -7.48 12.20
CA ALA A 119 -10.88 -8.33 11.37
C ALA A 119 -10.97 -7.80 9.94
N THR A 120 -11.18 -6.49 9.81
CA THR A 120 -11.42 -5.85 8.51
C THR A 120 -10.79 -4.46 8.43
N ALA A 121 -10.65 -3.95 7.20
CA ALA A 121 -10.23 -2.58 6.92
C ALA A 121 -10.99 -2.05 5.70
N GLY A 122 -11.57 -0.86 5.81
CA GLY A 122 -12.37 -0.29 4.73
C GLY A 122 -13.57 -1.17 4.36
N LYS A 123 -14.23 -0.84 3.27
CA LYS A 123 -15.51 -1.46 2.88
C LYS A 123 -15.43 -2.91 2.42
N ASN A 124 -14.26 -3.42 2.04
CA ASN A 124 -14.13 -4.74 1.40
C ASN A 124 -12.90 -5.55 1.81
N LYS A 125 -11.97 -5.00 2.60
CA LYS A 125 -10.78 -5.73 2.99
C LYS A 125 -11.03 -6.54 4.26
N ILE A 126 -10.78 -7.85 4.19
CA ILE A 126 -10.69 -8.76 5.33
C ILE A 126 -9.20 -8.93 5.65
N ASP A 127 -8.84 -8.87 6.93
CA ASP A 127 -7.46 -9.12 7.37
C ASP A 127 -7.11 -10.59 7.15
N THR A 128 -6.02 -10.84 6.41
CA THR A 128 -5.63 -12.18 5.99
C THR A 128 -5.21 -13.08 7.15
N LYS A 129 -4.82 -12.48 8.29
CA LYS A 129 -4.41 -13.18 9.51
C LYS A 129 -5.47 -13.22 10.59
N TYR A 130 -6.64 -12.60 10.37
CA TYR A 130 -7.69 -12.53 11.40
C TYR A 130 -8.04 -13.90 11.97
N LYS A 131 -8.39 -14.84 11.12
CA LYS A 131 -8.85 -16.18 11.54
C LYS A 131 -7.76 -16.96 12.27
N GLU A 132 -6.53 -16.93 11.75
CA GLU A 132 -5.36 -17.56 12.35
C GLU A 132 -5.08 -16.99 13.74
N ASN A 133 -5.00 -15.66 13.84
CA ASN A 133 -4.74 -14.95 15.09
C ASN A 133 -5.88 -15.15 16.11
N TRP A 134 -7.13 -15.16 15.64
CA TRP A 134 -8.30 -15.37 16.49
C TRP A 134 -8.28 -16.72 17.19
N GLU A 135 -7.99 -17.80 16.48
CA GLU A 135 -7.90 -19.13 17.04
C GLU A 135 -6.65 -19.32 17.91
N ALA A 136 -5.54 -18.75 17.49
CA ALA A 136 -4.31 -18.81 18.27
C ALA A 136 -4.44 -18.08 19.62
N ALA A 137 -5.02 -16.89 19.65
CA ALA A 137 -5.27 -16.13 20.87
C ALA A 137 -6.20 -16.90 21.83
N LYS A 138 -7.24 -17.59 21.30
CA LYS A 138 -8.09 -18.48 22.09
C LYS A 138 -7.29 -19.62 22.75
N LYS A 139 -6.46 -20.29 21.95
CA LYS A 139 -5.62 -21.39 22.44
C LYS A 139 -4.69 -20.94 23.57
N HIS A 140 -4.24 -19.71 23.53
CA HIS A 140 -3.36 -19.10 24.53
C HIS A 140 -4.12 -18.36 25.65
N LYS A 141 -5.45 -18.53 25.73
CA LYS A 141 -6.32 -18.01 26.78
C LYS A 141 -6.42 -16.49 26.90
N PHE A 142 -6.09 -15.76 25.86
CA PHE A 142 -6.34 -14.32 25.83
C PHE A 142 -7.83 -14.00 25.71
N ILE A 143 -8.28 -12.96 26.42
CA ILE A 143 -9.55 -12.31 26.13
C ILE A 143 -9.42 -11.66 24.76
N ARG A 144 -10.34 -11.94 23.85
CA ARG A 144 -10.24 -11.51 22.44
C ARG A 144 -11.25 -10.44 22.11
N GLY A 145 -10.78 -9.39 21.44
CA GLY A 145 -11.61 -8.42 20.78
C GLY A 145 -11.31 -8.39 19.28
N ALA A 146 -12.31 -8.09 18.47
CA ALA A 146 -12.11 -7.81 17.04
C ALA A 146 -12.23 -6.32 16.80
N TYR A 147 -11.44 -5.77 15.87
CA TYR A 147 -11.58 -4.38 15.48
C TYR A 147 -11.61 -4.20 13.97
N HIS A 148 -12.17 -3.06 13.58
CA HIS A 148 -12.21 -2.58 12.20
C HIS A 148 -11.29 -1.39 12.03
N TYR A 149 -10.48 -1.40 10.98
CA TYR A 149 -9.69 -0.23 10.58
C TYR A 149 -10.53 0.65 9.64
N TYR A 150 -11.05 1.75 10.19
CA TYR A 150 -11.91 2.67 9.46
C TYR A 150 -11.12 3.50 8.43
N ARG A 151 -11.68 3.66 7.23
CA ARG A 151 -11.16 4.52 6.18
C ARG A 151 -12.12 5.67 5.90
N PRO A 152 -11.75 6.93 6.22
CA PRO A 152 -12.68 8.06 6.16
C PRO A 152 -13.20 8.38 4.75
N ASN A 153 -12.47 7.99 3.70
CA ASN A 153 -12.85 8.25 2.31
C ASN A 153 -13.71 7.13 1.68
N GLU A 154 -14.13 6.14 2.47
CA GLU A 154 -14.97 5.03 2.04
C GLU A 154 -16.33 5.08 2.75
N ASN A 155 -17.37 4.51 2.12
CA ASN A 155 -18.73 4.48 2.69
C ASN A 155 -18.74 3.78 4.05
N SER A 156 -19.25 4.45 5.09
CA SER A 156 -19.25 3.95 6.47
C SER A 156 -20.20 2.77 6.70
N ILE A 157 -21.33 2.73 5.97
CA ILE A 157 -22.31 1.63 6.08
C ILE A 157 -21.70 0.34 5.51
N GLU A 158 -21.08 0.41 4.32
CA GLU A 158 -20.38 -0.73 3.72
C GLU A 158 -19.25 -1.24 4.61
N GLN A 159 -18.55 -0.34 5.31
CA GLN A 159 -17.51 -0.71 6.26
C GLN A 159 -18.06 -1.45 7.47
N ALA A 160 -19.17 -0.98 8.04
CA ALA A 160 -19.87 -1.64 9.15
C ALA A 160 -20.38 -3.03 8.75
N GLU A 161 -20.99 -3.15 7.57
CA GLU A 161 -21.45 -4.43 7.03
C GLU A 161 -20.31 -5.43 6.82
N ASN A 162 -19.17 -4.97 6.26
CA ASN A 162 -17.96 -5.80 6.10
C ASN A 162 -17.49 -6.36 7.45
N PHE A 163 -17.46 -5.53 8.49
CA PHE A 163 -17.07 -5.94 9.83
C PHE A 163 -18.04 -6.95 10.44
N ILE A 164 -19.35 -6.65 10.48
CA ILE A 164 -20.39 -7.51 11.05
C ILE A 164 -20.40 -8.88 10.37
N LYS A 165 -20.29 -8.91 9.03
CA LYS A 165 -20.28 -10.12 8.23
C LYS A 165 -19.06 -11.01 8.52
N THR A 166 -17.90 -10.38 8.80
CA THR A 166 -16.64 -11.09 9.03
C THR A 166 -16.55 -11.63 10.46
N VAL A 167 -16.93 -10.84 11.46
CA VAL A 167 -16.73 -11.18 12.88
C VAL A 167 -17.74 -12.20 13.39
N LYS A 168 -18.93 -12.32 12.80
CA LYS A 168 -20.00 -13.23 13.23
C LYS A 168 -20.18 -13.15 14.76
N LEU A 169 -20.59 -11.97 15.22
CA LEU A 169 -20.82 -11.69 16.64
C LEU A 169 -21.67 -12.81 17.28
N ARG A 170 -21.14 -13.42 18.33
CA ARG A 170 -21.87 -14.32 19.21
C ARG A 170 -21.95 -13.64 20.57
N SER A 171 -23.11 -13.69 21.20
CA SER A 171 -23.21 -13.38 22.64
C SER A 171 -22.23 -14.27 23.39
N GLY A 172 -21.41 -13.69 24.23
CA GLY A 172 -20.40 -14.40 25.04
C GLY A 172 -21.04 -15.34 26.04
#